data_d8e94e1bda8e7c7a91ffc197c4dd585f
#
_entry.id   d8e94e1bda8e7c7a91ffc197c4dd585f
#
_cell.length_a   1.000
_cell.length_b   1.000
_cell.length_c   1.000
_cell.angle_alpha   90.00
_cell.angle_beta   90.00
_cell.angle_gamma   90.00
#
_symmetry.space_group_name_H-M   'P 1'
#
loop_
_entity.id
_entity.type
_entity.pdbx_description
1 polymer ?
#
loop_
_entity_poly.entity_id
_entity_poly.type
_entity_poly.pdbx_seq_one_letter_code
_entity_poly.pdbx_strand_id
1 'polypeptide(L)'
;MSNAIVYTEFGGPEVLREIEITLPPVGDGEVAVRIEAAGVNPIDWKLRSGLRPSGDIDEPRRVGADAAGVVTAVGGDVDGFRVGDEVVVFGAQGAYASDMVLPIAQVQPRPSHVSAAQGAALGIPVATAYQALRSLGVRDGDTLLVHGGSGAVGQAAIQFGVLWGATVIATTSDRRADRVRELGAIPLPYGDGLVERVRAAAPDGVTVILDAAGTDEALDASLDLLADRTRIATLVRGKDAVGLGIRGFSGGSPHPLTPQQLAWRAEAIPVTIALLASGRFSVELGPSFPLAEAGEAQRVVEQGVDGKVTLRP
;
A
#
# COMPACT_ATOMS: atom_id res chain seq x y z
N MET A 1 16.78 23.25 9.14
CA MET A 1 15.34 23.50 9.16
C MET A 1 14.72 22.45 8.26
N SER A 2 13.64 21.85 8.66
CA SER A 2 13.01 20.75 7.94
C SER A 2 11.65 21.19 7.41
N ASN A 3 11.24 20.67 6.26
CA ASN A 3 9.97 21.00 5.63
C ASN A 3 9.00 19.82 5.72
N ALA A 4 7.70 20.12 5.79
CA ALA A 4 6.66 19.11 5.76
C ALA A 4 5.39 19.62 5.08
N ILE A 5 4.63 18.69 4.49
CA ILE A 5 3.31 18.97 3.95
C ILE A 5 2.26 18.76 5.02
N VAL A 6 1.38 19.76 5.18
CA VAL A 6 0.26 19.75 6.10
C VAL A 6 -1.03 20.24 5.43
N TYR A 7 -2.15 19.98 6.09
CA TYR A 7 -3.45 20.61 5.79
C TYR A 7 -4.16 20.97 7.11
N THR A 8 -4.98 22.02 7.09
CA THR A 8 -5.72 22.56 8.24
C THR A 8 -7.24 22.47 8.09
N GLU A 9 -7.69 22.03 6.93
CA GLU A 9 -9.11 21.84 6.59
C GLU A 9 -9.24 20.71 5.59
N PHE A 10 -10.39 20.04 5.56
CA PHE A 10 -10.70 19.07 4.53
C PHE A 10 -11.00 19.78 3.20
N GLY A 11 -10.53 19.21 2.10
CA GLY A 11 -10.74 19.83 0.79
C GLY A 11 -10.02 19.11 -0.34
N GLY A 12 -9.88 19.79 -1.48
CA GLY A 12 -9.12 19.35 -2.63
C GLY A 12 -7.60 19.46 -2.41
N PRO A 13 -6.77 19.08 -3.41
CA PRO A 13 -5.30 19.13 -3.30
C PRO A 13 -4.74 20.52 -2.92
N GLU A 14 -5.51 21.58 -3.17
CA GLU A 14 -5.17 22.97 -2.86
C GLU A 14 -5.07 23.29 -1.37
N VAL A 15 -5.61 22.44 -0.48
CA VAL A 15 -5.48 22.66 0.97
C VAL A 15 -4.12 22.24 1.52
N LEU A 16 -3.33 21.51 0.73
CA LEU A 16 -1.97 21.12 1.10
C LEU A 16 -1.03 22.34 1.09
N ARG A 17 -0.25 22.47 2.16
CA ARG A 17 0.75 23.53 2.32
C ARG A 17 2.07 22.92 2.76
N GLU A 18 3.15 23.38 2.16
CA GLU A 18 4.49 23.15 2.67
C GLU A 18 4.79 24.17 3.76
N ILE A 19 5.25 23.69 4.92
CA ILE A 19 5.64 24.52 6.05
C ILE A 19 7.01 24.09 6.56
N GLU A 20 7.71 25.06 7.15
CA GLU A 20 8.91 24.78 7.94
C GLU A 20 8.51 24.21 9.30
N ILE A 21 9.21 23.17 9.74
CA ILE A 21 8.98 22.51 11.02
C ILE A 21 10.28 22.40 11.83
N THR A 22 10.14 22.41 13.14
CA THR A 22 11.23 22.03 14.06
C THR A 22 11.01 20.56 14.44
N LEU A 23 12.02 19.72 14.22
CA LEU A 23 11.97 18.34 14.67
C LEU A 23 12.13 18.28 16.20
N PRO A 24 11.44 17.34 16.86
CA PRO A 24 11.71 17.04 18.25
C PRO A 24 13.15 16.48 18.39
N PRO A 25 13.76 16.60 19.58
CA PRO A 25 15.00 15.88 19.85
C PRO A 25 14.77 14.36 19.72
N VAL A 26 15.79 13.64 19.27
CA VAL A 26 15.73 12.18 19.14
C VAL A 26 15.76 11.57 20.56
N GLY A 27 14.69 10.87 20.93
CA GLY A 27 14.54 10.19 22.20
C GLY A 27 15.07 8.75 22.19
N ASP A 28 14.93 8.07 23.34
CA ASP A 28 15.27 6.65 23.47
C ASP A 28 14.36 5.80 22.56
N GLY A 29 14.94 4.82 21.87
CA GLY A 29 14.22 3.96 20.92
C GLY A 29 13.83 4.64 19.61
N GLU A 30 14.32 5.85 19.32
CA GLU A 30 14.01 6.63 18.13
C GLU A 30 15.25 6.85 17.24
N VAL A 31 14.99 7.14 15.98
CA VAL A 31 15.99 7.58 15.00
C VAL A 31 15.50 8.81 14.26
N ALA A 32 16.42 9.70 13.89
CA ALA A 32 16.15 10.74 12.89
C ALA A 32 16.53 10.22 11.50
N VAL A 33 15.66 10.46 10.54
CA VAL A 33 15.84 10.05 9.14
C VAL A 33 15.67 11.26 8.23
N ARG A 34 16.67 11.53 7.39
CA ARG A 34 16.52 12.42 6.25
C ARG A 34 15.85 11.64 5.13
N ILE A 35 14.70 12.12 4.69
CA ILE A 35 13.90 11.46 3.67
C ILE A 35 14.48 11.75 2.27
N GLU A 36 14.61 10.70 1.48
CA GLU A 36 15.03 10.76 0.07
C GLU A 36 13.87 10.57 -0.89
N ALA A 37 12.86 9.81 -0.45
CA ALA A 37 11.61 9.61 -1.19
C ALA A 37 10.46 9.33 -0.22
N ALA A 38 9.27 9.88 -0.50
CA ALA A 38 8.03 9.53 0.19
C ALA A 38 7.02 8.94 -0.80
N GLY A 39 6.32 7.87 -0.40
CA GLY A 39 5.35 7.17 -1.24
C GLY A 39 3.95 7.78 -1.12
N VAL A 40 3.33 8.08 -2.26
CA VAL A 40 1.96 8.61 -2.31
C VAL A 40 0.96 7.47 -2.41
N ASN A 41 -0.05 7.49 -1.52
CA ASN A 41 -1.06 6.44 -1.42
C ASN A 41 -2.49 7.00 -1.58
N PRO A 42 -3.45 6.20 -2.09
CA PRO A 42 -4.85 6.63 -2.14
C PRO A 42 -5.44 7.03 -0.80
N ILE A 43 -4.95 6.48 0.32
CA ILE A 43 -5.42 6.86 1.65
C ILE A 43 -5.09 8.32 2.00
N ASP A 44 -3.99 8.86 1.48
CA ASP A 44 -3.52 10.19 1.80
C ASP A 44 -4.53 11.26 1.33
N TRP A 45 -4.99 11.15 0.07
CA TRP A 45 -6.00 12.06 -0.45
C TRP A 45 -7.40 11.80 0.13
N LYS A 46 -7.74 10.52 0.47
CA LYS A 46 -9.02 10.19 1.11
C LYS A 46 -9.14 10.78 2.52
N LEU A 47 -8.04 10.83 3.27
CA LEU A 47 -8.00 11.50 4.58
C LEU A 47 -8.09 13.01 4.42
N ARG A 48 -7.29 13.59 3.51
CA ARG A 48 -7.30 15.03 3.23
C ARG A 48 -8.66 15.54 2.76
N SER A 49 -9.35 14.82 1.90
CA SER A 49 -10.67 15.21 1.38
C SER A 49 -11.82 14.99 2.37
N GLY A 50 -11.58 14.33 3.52
CA GLY A 50 -12.64 13.94 4.45
C GLY A 50 -13.48 12.74 3.99
N LEU A 51 -13.17 12.14 2.84
CA LEU A 51 -13.86 10.94 2.35
C LEU A 51 -13.69 9.76 3.32
N ARG A 52 -12.52 9.69 3.96
CA ARG A 52 -12.28 8.80 5.09
C ARG A 52 -12.39 9.58 6.39
N PRO A 53 -13.34 9.20 7.28
CA PRO A 53 -13.48 9.86 8.58
C PRO A 53 -12.19 9.77 9.40
N SER A 54 -11.78 10.91 9.98
CA SER A 54 -10.54 11.00 10.77
C SER A 54 -10.64 11.99 11.94
N GLY A 55 -11.86 12.38 12.35
CA GLY A 55 -12.12 13.38 13.39
C GLY A 55 -11.96 14.82 12.90
N ASP A 56 -12.14 15.79 13.80
CA ASP A 56 -11.98 17.21 13.51
C ASP A 56 -10.50 17.60 13.41
N ILE A 57 -10.20 18.68 12.69
CA ILE A 57 -8.83 19.18 12.49
C ILE A 57 -8.61 20.36 13.45
N ASP A 58 -8.07 20.05 14.62
CA ASP A 58 -7.74 21.07 15.64
C ASP A 58 -6.33 21.64 15.46
N GLU A 59 -5.44 20.87 14.83
CA GLU A 59 -4.06 21.26 14.53
C GLU A 59 -3.70 20.86 13.09
N PRO A 60 -2.68 21.51 12.49
CA PRO A 60 -2.21 21.14 11.14
C PRO A 60 -1.86 19.65 11.06
N ARG A 61 -2.51 18.91 10.18
CA ARG A 61 -2.30 17.48 9.98
C ARG A 61 -1.20 17.21 9.00
N ARG A 62 -0.24 16.39 9.40
CA ARG A 62 0.83 15.88 8.55
C ARG A 62 0.31 14.78 7.63
N VAL A 63 0.95 14.61 6.46
CA VAL A 63 0.51 13.68 5.41
C VAL A 63 1.59 12.65 5.13
N GLY A 64 1.17 11.45 4.73
CA GLY A 64 2.05 10.36 4.28
C GLY A 64 2.39 9.35 5.36
N ALA A 65 2.59 8.10 4.93
CA ALA A 65 2.88 6.97 5.81
C ALA A 65 4.14 6.18 5.42
N ASP A 66 4.58 6.32 4.17
CA ASP A 66 5.64 5.52 3.58
C ASP A 66 6.77 6.42 3.09
N ALA A 67 8.01 6.08 3.42
CA ALA A 67 9.18 6.80 2.94
C ALA A 67 10.42 5.88 2.89
N ALA A 68 11.51 6.41 2.37
CA ALA A 68 12.85 5.85 2.49
C ALA A 68 13.85 7.01 2.59
N GLY A 69 14.96 6.76 3.26
CA GLY A 69 15.97 7.78 3.47
C GLY A 69 17.20 7.25 4.18
N VAL A 70 17.90 8.14 4.87
CA VAL A 70 19.16 7.86 5.56
C VAL A 70 19.06 8.31 7.01
N VAL A 71 19.51 7.48 7.93
CA VAL A 71 19.59 7.78 9.36
C VAL A 71 20.60 8.92 9.59
N THR A 72 20.16 9.99 10.27
CA THR A 72 20.99 11.17 10.58
C THR A 72 21.33 11.30 12.06
N ALA A 73 20.52 10.68 12.93
CA ALA A 73 20.80 10.57 14.37
C ALA A 73 20.14 9.31 14.95
N VAL A 74 20.71 8.80 16.01
CA VAL A 74 20.26 7.60 16.72
C VAL A 74 20.11 7.95 18.19
N GLY A 75 18.97 7.64 18.78
CA GLY A 75 18.68 7.87 20.20
C GLY A 75 19.26 6.80 21.10
N GLY A 76 19.07 6.96 22.41
CA GLY A 76 19.41 5.93 23.38
C GLY A 76 18.60 4.65 23.16
N ASP A 77 19.10 3.52 23.66
CA ASP A 77 18.43 2.21 23.60
C ASP A 77 18.04 1.75 22.16
N VAL A 78 18.75 2.24 21.14
CA VAL A 78 18.62 1.80 19.76
C VAL A 78 19.78 0.91 19.38
N ASP A 79 19.48 -0.36 19.10
CA ASP A 79 20.41 -1.31 18.54
C ASP A 79 20.14 -1.56 17.05
N GLY A 80 21.18 -1.89 16.28
CA GLY A 80 21.07 -2.32 14.87
C GLY A 80 21.03 -1.19 13.86
N PHE A 81 21.05 0.08 14.28
CA PHE A 81 21.10 1.26 13.40
C PHE A 81 22.26 2.20 13.78
N ARG A 82 22.79 2.88 12.78
CA ARG A 82 23.81 3.93 12.92
C ARG A 82 23.57 5.05 11.91
N VAL A 83 24.15 6.18 12.18
CA VAL A 83 24.15 7.32 11.25
C VAL A 83 24.77 6.89 9.91
N GLY A 84 24.07 7.21 8.82
CA GLY A 84 24.43 6.82 7.45
C GLY A 84 23.74 5.56 6.92
N ASP A 85 23.04 4.79 7.77
CA ASP A 85 22.29 3.62 7.31
C ASP A 85 21.12 4.02 6.42
N GLU A 86 20.98 3.37 5.27
CA GLU A 86 19.86 3.51 4.36
C GLU A 86 18.66 2.71 4.91
N VAL A 87 17.47 3.34 4.91
CA VAL A 87 16.30 2.76 5.56
C VAL A 87 15.02 2.93 4.75
N VAL A 88 14.07 2.02 5.00
CA VAL A 88 12.66 2.13 4.62
C VAL A 88 11.87 2.51 5.87
N VAL A 89 10.98 3.49 5.73
CA VAL A 89 10.05 3.97 6.76
C VAL A 89 8.64 3.55 6.37
N PHE A 90 7.89 2.99 7.30
CA PHE A 90 6.53 2.52 7.06
C PHE A 90 5.59 2.77 8.25
N GLY A 91 4.31 3.00 7.96
CA GLY A 91 3.30 3.26 8.99
C GLY A 91 3.55 4.55 9.78
N ALA A 92 4.34 5.46 9.24
CA ALA A 92 4.63 6.74 9.87
C ALA A 92 3.43 7.70 9.77
N GLN A 93 3.49 8.79 10.53
CA GLN A 93 2.57 9.91 10.40
C GLN A 93 3.37 11.14 9.92
N GLY A 94 3.11 11.57 8.68
CA GLY A 94 3.73 12.76 8.12
C GLY A 94 5.01 12.50 7.33
N ALA A 95 5.05 11.42 6.55
CA ALA A 95 6.19 11.07 5.71
C ALA A 95 6.42 12.03 4.53
N TYR A 96 5.47 12.92 4.21
CA TYR A 96 5.70 14.01 3.25
C TYR A 96 6.51 15.11 3.93
N ALA A 97 7.78 14.87 4.14
CA ALA A 97 8.70 15.75 4.84
C ALA A 97 10.13 15.55 4.35
N SER A 98 11.00 16.54 4.60
CA SER A 98 12.45 16.40 4.35
C SER A 98 13.13 15.54 5.42
N ASP A 99 12.62 15.55 6.64
CA ASP A 99 13.21 14.83 7.77
C ASP A 99 12.11 14.39 8.76
N MET A 100 12.38 13.32 9.49
CA MET A 100 11.50 12.78 10.53
C MET A 100 12.28 12.24 11.71
N VAL A 101 11.69 12.33 12.89
CA VAL A 101 12.07 11.52 14.08
C VAL A 101 10.96 10.50 14.30
N LEU A 102 11.31 9.24 14.46
CA LEU A 102 10.35 8.14 14.54
C LEU A 102 10.90 6.93 15.32
N PRO A 103 10.02 6.13 15.92
CA PRO A 103 10.40 4.89 16.60
C PRO A 103 11.06 3.89 15.65
N ILE A 104 12.07 3.17 16.11
CA ILE A 104 12.76 2.14 15.32
C ILE A 104 11.82 1.03 14.80
N ALA A 105 10.69 0.82 15.48
CA ALA A 105 9.65 -0.13 15.02
C ALA A 105 9.03 0.23 13.65
N GLN A 106 9.19 1.47 13.19
CA GLN A 106 8.74 1.96 11.89
C GLN A 106 9.86 2.01 10.83
N VAL A 107 11.03 1.45 11.14
CA VAL A 107 12.22 1.54 10.29
C VAL A 107 12.76 0.13 9.99
N GLN A 108 13.14 -0.11 8.73
CA GLN A 108 13.82 -1.33 8.32
C GLN A 108 15.06 -0.98 7.47
N PRO A 109 16.17 -1.71 7.59
CA PRO A 109 17.31 -1.52 6.72
C PRO A 109 16.95 -1.66 5.24
N ARG A 110 17.41 -0.73 4.41
CA ARG A 110 17.26 -0.75 2.95
C ARG A 110 18.58 -1.19 2.31
N PRO A 111 18.61 -2.30 1.57
CA PRO A 111 19.79 -2.70 0.82
C PRO A 111 20.22 -1.62 -0.18
N SER A 112 21.53 -1.38 -0.34
CA SER A 112 22.05 -0.27 -1.14
C SER A 112 21.67 -0.31 -2.64
N HIS A 113 21.33 -1.49 -3.17
CA HIS A 113 20.84 -1.64 -4.55
C HIS A 113 19.32 -1.48 -4.69
N VAL A 114 18.60 -1.29 -3.59
CA VAL A 114 17.18 -0.90 -3.57
C VAL A 114 17.11 0.62 -3.48
N SER A 115 16.60 1.27 -4.51
CA SER A 115 16.51 2.73 -4.52
C SER A 115 15.57 3.27 -3.43
N ALA A 116 15.74 4.53 -3.03
CA ALA A 116 14.82 5.18 -2.10
C ALA A 116 13.37 5.18 -2.61
N ALA A 117 13.15 5.42 -3.91
CA ALA A 117 11.84 5.34 -4.52
C ALA A 117 11.21 3.95 -4.41
N GLN A 118 11.99 2.87 -4.60
CA GLN A 118 11.50 1.50 -4.39
C GLN A 118 11.17 1.26 -2.92
N GLY A 119 12.02 1.70 -1.99
CA GLY A 119 11.76 1.60 -0.55
C GLY A 119 10.47 2.32 -0.13
N ALA A 120 10.28 3.57 -0.59
CA ALA A 120 9.09 4.37 -0.32
C ALA A 120 7.81 3.80 -0.98
N ALA A 121 7.94 2.90 -1.93
CA ALA A 121 6.82 2.27 -2.61
C ALA A 121 6.25 1.05 -1.87
N LEU A 122 6.92 0.55 -0.83
CA LEU A 122 6.56 -0.70 -0.16
C LEU A 122 5.39 -0.53 0.83
N GLY A 123 5.53 0.27 1.85
CA GLY A 123 4.71 0.36 3.07
C GLY A 123 3.25 -0.07 2.92
N ILE A 124 2.37 0.85 2.59
CA ILE A 124 0.92 0.59 2.50
C ILE A 124 0.57 -0.52 1.49
N PRO A 125 1.09 -0.53 0.25
CA PRO A 125 0.68 -1.56 -0.72
C PRO A 125 1.02 -2.99 -0.28
N VAL A 126 2.28 -3.25 0.09
CA VAL A 126 2.70 -4.62 0.44
C VAL A 126 2.11 -5.08 1.76
N ALA A 127 2.07 -4.20 2.78
CA ALA A 127 1.48 -4.54 4.08
C ALA A 127 -0.01 -4.87 3.95
N THR A 128 -0.73 -4.14 3.09
CA THR A 128 -2.16 -4.39 2.84
C THR A 128 -2.38 -5.71 2.11
N ALA A 129 -1.64 -5.97 1.03
CA ALA A 129 -1.76 -7.21 0.26
C ALA A 129 -1.40 -8.43 1.11
N TYR A 130 -0.24 -8.41 1.77
CA TYR A 130 0.25 -9.49 2.61
C TYR A 130 -0.75 -9.84 3.71
N GLN A 131 -1.19 -8.85 4.49
CA GLN A 131 -2.16 -9.03 5.56
C GLN A 131 -3.49 -9.60 5.04
N ALA A 132 -4.00 -9.09 3.91
CA ALA A 132 -5.27 -9.56 3.36
C ALA A 132 -5.18 -11.02 2.91
N LEU A 133 -4.14 -11.41 2.18
CA LEU A 133 -3.94 -12.77 1.72
C LEU A 133 -3.70 -13.76 2.89
N ARG A 134 -2.92 -13.34 3.91
CA ARG A 134 -2.75 -14.12 5.16
C ARG A 134 -4.09 -14.31 5.88
N SER A 135 -4.90 -13.25 5.96
CA SER A 135 -6.23 -13.31 6.58
C SER A 135 -7.20 -14.21 5.81
N LEU A 136 -7.10 -14.24 4.48
CA LEU A 136 -7.88 -15.13 3.62
C LEU A 136 -7.35 -16.58 3.62
N GLY A 137 -6.17 -16.83 4.22
CA GLY A 137 -5.55 -18.14 4.29
C GLY A 137 -5.09 -18.66 2.93
N VAL A 138 -4.60 -17.77 2.06
CA VAL A 138 -4.04 -18.15 0.75
C VAL A 138 -2.87 -19.09 0.91
N ARG A 139 -2.83 -20.17 0.13
CA ARG A 139 -1.84 -21.24 0.22
C ARG A 139 -1.63 -21.94 -1.11
N ASP A 140 -0.70 -22.85 -1.13
CA ASP A 140 -0.44 -23.75 -2.25
C ASP A 140 -1.71 -24.49 -2.70
N GLY A 141 -1.92 -24.55 -4.01
CA GLY A 141 -3.09 -25.15 -4.64
C GLY A 141 -4.35 -24.27 -4.69
N ASP A 142 -4.36 -23.07 -4.09
CA ASP A 142 -5.47 -22.13 -4.27
C ASP A 142 -5.51 -21.52 -5.68
N THR A 143 -6.71 -21.20 -6.14
CA THR A 143 -6.94 -20.32 -7.29
C THR A 143 -7.42 -18.98 -6.77
N LEU A 144 -6.52 -17.98 -6.82
CA LEU A 144 -6.76 -16.62 -6.30
C LEU A 144 -7.20 -15.68 -7.43
N LEU A 145 -8.38 -15.10 -7.31
CA LEU A 145 -8.81 -13.98 -8.15
C LEU A 145 -8.50 -12.65 -7.46
N VAL A 146 -7.77 -11.76 -8.17
CA VAL A 146 -7.46 -10.40 -7.70
C VAL A 146 -8.14 -9.39 -8.62
N HIS A 147 -9.14 -8.67 -8.12
CA HIS A 147 -9.68 -7.52 -8.84
C HIS A 147 -8.78 -6.30 -8.66
N GLY A 148 -8.48 -5.60 -9.77
CA GLY A 148 -7.56 -4.46 -9.76
C GLY A 148 -6.08 -4.88 -9.72
N GLY A 149 -5.71 -5.93 -10.44
CA GLY A 149 -4.37 -6.53 -10.43
C GLY A 149 -3.23 -5.61 -10.84
N SER A 150 -3.47 -4.58 -11.64
CA SER A 150 -2.44 -3.63 -12.09
C SER A 150 -2.13 -2.48 -11.11
N GLY A 151 -2.95 -2.28 -10.08
CA GLY A 151 -2.67 -1.31 -9.03
C GLY A 151 -1.58 -1.77 -8.06
N ALA A 152 -0.99 -0.88 -7.28
CA ALA A 152 0.14 -1.20 -6.39
C ALA A 152 -0.16 -2.35 -5.40
N VAL A 153 -1.35 -2.37 -4.79
CA VAL A 153 -1.80 -3.45 -3.91
C VAL A 153 -2.04 -4.74 -4.68
N GLY A 154 -2.69 -4.64 -5.86
CA GLY A 154 -2.95 -5.80 -6.73
C GLY A 154 -1.66 -6.46 -7.21
N GLN A 155 -0.67 -5.67 -7.64
CA GLN A 155 0.64 -6.18 -8.05
C GLN A 155 1.37 -6.89 -6.90
N ALA A 156 1.27 -6.37 -5.68
CA ALA A 156 1.83 -7.03 -4.49
C ALA A 156 1.08 -8.34 -4.18
N ALA A 157 -0.26 -8.33 -4.26
CA ALA A 157 -1.08 -9.52 -4.02
C ALA A 157 -0.80 -10.64 -5.03
N ILE A 158 -0.64 -10.31 -6.30
CA ILE A 158 -0.24 -11.27 -7.35
C ILE A 158 1.07 -11.95 -6.95
N GLN A 159 2.10 -11.16 -6.65
CA GLN A 159 3.43 -11.70 -6.37
C GLN A 159 3.44 -12.58 -5.11
N PHE A 160 2.78 -12.18 -4.03
CA PHE A 160 2.63 -13.03 -2.85
C PHE A 160 1.83 -14.30 -3.14
N GLY A 161 0.73 -14.21 -3.88
CA GLY A 161 -0.07 -15.38 -4.27
C GLY A 161 0.76 -16.40 -5.03
N VAL A 162 1.50 -15.95 -6.06
CA VAL A 162 2.41 -16.80 -6.85
C VAL A 162 3.51 -17.40 -5.97
N LEU A 163 4.16 -16.59 -5.11
CA LEU A 163 5.20 -17.06 -4.20
C LEU A 163 4.70 -18.12 -3.19
N TRP A 164 3.41 -18.11 -2.85
CA TRP A 164 2.81 -19.08 -1.94
C TRP A 164 2.16 -20.28 -2.66
N GLY A 165 2.38 -20.41 -3.98
CA GLY A 165 1.94 -21.56 -4.78
C GLY A 165 0.50 -21.47 -5.29
N ALA A 166 -0.17 -20.32 -5.18
CA ALA A 166 -1.50 -20.14 -5.76
C ALA A 166 -1.41 -19.89 -7.28
N THR A 167 -2.39 -20.40 -8.02
CA THR A 167 -2.66 -19.92 -9.38
C THR A 167 -3.39 -18.58 -9.27
N VAL A 168 -2.81 -17.52 -9.82
CA VAL A 168 -3.38 -16.17 -9.71
C VAL A 168 -4.01 -15.73 -11.02
N ILE A 169 -5.27 -15.33 -10.96
CA ILE A 169 -6.01 -14.65 -12.03
C ILE A 169 -6.20 -13.19 -11.57
N ALA A 170 -5.97 -12.22 -12.45
CA ALA A 170 -6.10 -10.83 -12.06
C ALA A 170 -6.83 -9.99 -13.10
N THR A 171 -7.85 -9.23 -12.66
CA THR A 171 -8.55 -8.31 -13.55
C THR A 171 -7.73 -7.05 -13.78
N THR A 172 -7.64 -6.63 -15.03
CA THR A 172 -6.88 -5.45 -15.46
C THR A 172 -7.41 -4.92 -16.79
N SER A 173 -6.97 -3.75 -17.23
CA SER A 173 -7.20 -3.29 -18.59
C SER A 173 -6.26 -4.00 -19.57
N ASP A 174 -6.64 -4.10 -20.85
CA ASP A 174 -5.80 -4.72 -21.90
C ASP A 174 -4.42 -4.06 -21.97
N ARG A 175 -4.34 -2.75 -21.79
CA ARG A 175 -3.08 -1.99 -21.78
C ARG A 175 -2.11 -2.45 -20.66
N ARG A 176 -2.64 -3.01 -19.58
CA ARG A 176 -1.87 -3.44 -18.41
C ARG A 176 -1.69 -4.96 -18.32
N ALA A 177 -2.19 -5.70 -19.29
CA ALA A 177 -2.17 -7.17 -19.27
C ALA A 177 -0.75 -7.73 -19.22
N ASP A 178 0.20 -7.15 -19.95
CA ASP A 178 1.59 -7.62 -19.98
C ASP A 178 2.24 -7.46 -18.60
N ARG A 179 2.01 -6.35 -17.92
CA ARG A 179 2.51 -6.18 -16.55
C ARG A 179 1.99 -7.25 -15.59
N VAL A 180 0.71 -7.61 -15.68
CA VAL A 180 0.12 -8.67 -14.86
C VAL A 180 0.73 -10.04 -15.18
N ARG A 181 1.00 -10.34 -16.46
CA ARG A 181 1.70 -11.59 -16.87
C ARG A 181 3.13 -11.66 -16.32
N GLU A 182 3.88 -10.55 -16.40
CA GLU A 182 5.25 -10.47 -15.85
C GLU A 182 5.30 -10.81 -14.38
N LEU A 183 4.24 -10.47 -13.63
CA LEU A 183 4.11 -10.79 -12.21
C LEU A 183 3.69 -12.24 -11.93
N GLY A 184 3.40 -13.03 -12.97
CA GLY A 184 3.06 -14.44 -12.88
C GLY A 184 1.55 -14.73 -12.78
N ALA A 185 0.67 -13.76 -13.04
CA ALA A 185 -0.78 -13.96 -13.05
C ALA A 185 -1.35 -14.06 -14.45
N ILE A 186 -2.54 -14.66 -14.57
CA ILE A 186 -3.35 -14.68 -15.78
C ILE A 186 -4.17 -13.38 -15.82
N PRO A 187 -3.90 -12.44 -16.75
CA PRO A 187 -4.67 -11.22 -16.86
C PRO A 187 -6.00 -11.48 -17.54
N LEU A 188 -7.08 -10.93 -17.00
CA LEU A 188 -8.38 -10.89 -17.64
C LEU A 188 -8.90 -9.46 -17.71
N PRO A 189 -9.50 -9.04 -18.84
CA PRO A 189 -10.16 -7.75 -18.91
C PRO A 189 -11.40 -7.76 -17.98
N TYR A 190 -11.62 -6.64 -17.27
CA TYR A 190 -12.89 -6.39 -16.59
C TYR A 190 -13.98 -6.01 -17.60
N GLY A 191 -15.21 -5.78 -17.15
CA GLY A 191 -16.35 -5.46 -18.02
C GLY A 191 -17.21 -6.68 -18.36
N ASP A 192 -18.22 -6.48 -19.20
CA ASP A 192 -19.24 -7.46 -19.53
C ASP A 192 -18.65 -8.84 -19.82
N GLY A 193 -19.25 -9.90 -19.26
CA GLY A 193 -18.79 -11.29 -19.42
C GLY A 193 -17.58 -11.65 -18.54
N LEU A 194 -17.28 -10.89 -17.48
CA LEU A 194 -16.16 -11.18 -16.58
C LEU A 194 -16.28 -12.56 -15.93
N VAL A 195 -17.46 -12.94 -15.47
CA VAL A 195 -17.70 -14.22 -14.77
C VAL A 195 -17.38 -15.40 -15.70
N GLU A 196 -17.83 -15.34 -16.95
CA GLU A 196 -17.58 -16.38 -17.97
C GLU A 196 -16.09 -16.50 -18.27
N ARG A 197 -15.38 -15.35 -18.39
CA ARG A 197 -13.92 -15.35 -18.61
C ARG A 197 -13.17 -15.97 -17.43
N VAL A 198 -13.58 -15.66 -16.20
CA VAL A 198 -12.96 -16.24 -15.01
C VAL A 198 -13.22 -17.74 -14.94
N ARG A 199 -14.46 -18.19 -15.19
CA ARG A 199 -14.78 -19.63 -15.23
C ARG A 199 -13.99 -20.37 -16.30
N ALA A 200 -13.77 -19.77 -17.47
CA ALA A 200 -12.94 -20.35 -18.51
C ALA A 200 -11.46 -20.45 -18.11
N ALA A 201 -10.94 -19.46 -17.37
CA ALA A 201 -9.55 -19.45 -16.90
C ALA A 201 -9.33 -20.31 -15.64
N ALA A 202 -10.38 -20.61 -14.88
CA ALA A 202 -10.37 -21.43 -13.67
C ALA A 202 -11.43 -22.54 -13.76
N PRO A 203 -11.18 -23.59 -14.57
CA PRO A 203 -12.18 -24.67 -14.78
C PRO A 203 -12.50 -25.42 -13.48
N ASP A 204 -11.58 -25.51 -12.54
CA ASP A 204 -11.78 -26.12 -11.21
C ASP A 204 -12.38 -25.13 -10.18
N GLY A 205 -12.64 -23.89 -10.62
CA GLY A 205 -13.22 -22.83 -9.81
C GLY A 205 -12.19 -21.96 -9.09
N VAL A 206 -12.66 -20.79 -8.66
CA VAL A 206 -11.91 -19.85 -7.81
C VAL A 206 -12.10 -20.24 -6.35
N THR A 207 -11.03 -20.24 -5.55
CA THR A 207 -11.06 -20.63 -4.14
C THR A 207 -10.88 -19.45 -3.17
N VAL A 208 -10.32 -18.33 -3.65
CA VAL A 208 -10.09 -17.10 -2.88
C VAL A 208 -10.26 -15.89 -3.78
N ILE A 209 -10.85 -14.83 -3.25
CA ILE A 209 -11.03 -13.56 -4.00
C ILE A 209 -10.57 -12.38 -3.15
N LEU A 210 -9.74 -11.51 -3.74
CA LEU A 210 -9.34 -10.23 -3.19
C LEU A 210 -9.79 -9.09 -4.11
N ASP A 211 -10.71 -8.27 -3.63
CA ASP A 211 -11.12 -7.05 -4.32
C ASP A 211 -10.29 -5.85 -3.89
N ALA A 212 -9.48 -5.32 -4.83
CA ALA A 212 -8.75 -4.06 -4.70
C ALA A 212 -9.25 -3.00 -5.71
N ALA A 213 -10.29 -3.30 -6.48
CA ALA A 213 -10.92 -2.39 -7.44
C ALA A 213 -12.09 -1.61 -6.83
N GLY A 214 -12.96 -2.27 -6.06
CA GLY A 214 -14.10 -1.67 -5.38
C GLY A 214 -15.25 -1.26 -6.29
N THR A 215 -15.34 -1.83 -7.50
CA THR A 215 -16.48 -1.61 -8.41
C THR A 215 -17.63 -2.56 -8.06
N ASP A 216 -18.85 -2.18 -8.41
CA ASP A 216 -20.03 -3.04 -8.23
C ASP A 216 -19.85 -4.35 -9.01
N GLU A 217 -19.38 -4.26 -10.26
CA GLU A 217 -19.08 -5.43 -11.10
C GLU A 217 -18.10 -6.42 -10.42
N ALA A 218 -17.01 -5.91 -9.82
CA ALA A 218 -16.03 -6.76 -9.14
C ALA A 218 -16.64 -7.49 -7.94
N LEU A 219 -17.50 -6.80 -7.18
CA LEU A 219 -18.21 -7.42 -6.05
C LEU A 219 -19.26 -8.43 -6.51
N ASP A 220 -20.08 -8.09 -7.50
CA ASP A 220 -21.11 -8.98 -8.04
C ASP A 220 -20.48 -10.25 -8.63
N ALA A 221 -19.41 -10.09 -9.42
CA ALA A 221 -18.66 -11.22 -9.95
C ALA A 221 -18.04 -12.07 -8.82
N SER A 222 -17.50 -11.46 -7.78
CA SER A 222 -16.96 -12.19 -6.63
C SER A 222 -18.00 -13.04 -5.94
N LEU A 223 -19.21 -12.49 -5.78
CA LEU A 223 -20.34 -13.16 -5.13
C LEU A 223 -20.91 -14.32 -5.98
N ASP A 224 -20.84 -14.22 -7.29
CA ASP A 224 -21.29 -15.27 -8.23
C ASP A 224 -20.26 -16.40 -8.40
N LEU A 225 -18.96 -16.06 -8.31
CA LEU A 225 -17.86 -17.00 -8.53
C LEU A 225 -17.52 -17.85 -7.31
N LEU A 226 -17.75 -17.35 -6.09
CA LEU A 226 -17.34 -18.06 -4.86
C LEU A 226 -18.44 -18.03 -3.79
N ALA A 227 -18.97 -19.20 -3.48
CA ALA A 227 -20.03 -19.35 -2.46
C ALA A 227 -19.50 -19.15 -1.03
N ASP A 228 -18.26 -19.56 -0.73
CA ASP A 228 -17.63 -19.34 0.57
C ASP A 228 -17.23 -17.87 0.76
N ARG A 229 -18.13 -17.08 1.34
CA ARG A 229 -17.96 -15.66 1.61
C ARG A 229 -16.80 -15.35 2.55
N THR A 230 -16.36 -16.30 3.37
CA THR A 230 -15.23 -16.13 4.29
C THR A 230 -13.89 -16.04 3.57
N ARG A 231 -13.85 -16.48 2.31
CA ARG A 231 -12.70 -16.47 1.40
C ARG A 231 -12.75 -15.30 0.40
N ILE A 232 -13.70 -14.37 0.56
CA ILE A 232 -13.79 -13.14 -0.24
C ILE A 232 -13.47 -11.95 0.67
N ALA A 233 -12.62 -11.04 0.20
CA ALA A 233 -12.36 -9.79 0.90
C ALA A 233 -12.30 -8.59 -0.05
N THR A 234 -12.78 -7.43 0.44
CA THR A 234 -12.60 -6.14 -0.21
C THR A 234 -11.66 -5.23 0.60
N LEU A 235 -10.83 -4.48 -0.10
CA LEU A 235 -9.95 -3.45 0.47
C LEU A 235 -10.53 -2.04 0.28
N VAL A 236 -11.62 -1.91 -0.48
CA VAL A 236 -12.18 -0.63 -0.90
C VAL A 236 -13.58 -0.42 -0.32
N ARG A 237 -14.45 -1.41 -0.42
CA ARG A 237 -15.88 -1.36 -0.06
C ARG A 237 -16.15 -1.92 1.35
N GLY A 238 -15.29 -1.58 2.31
CA GLY A 238 -15.40 -2.13 3.67
C GLY A 238 -16.74 -1.87 4.37
N LYS A 239 -17.44 -0.78 4.03
CA LYS A 239 -18.78 -0.48 4.57
C LYS A 239 -19.84 -1.48 4.09
N ASP A 240 -19.69 -1.99 2.87
CA ASP A 240 -20.64 -2.92 2.26
C ASP A 240 -20.35 -4.38 2.66
N ALA A 241 -19.13 -4.65 3.09
CA ALA A 241 -18.63 -6.00 3.37
C ALA A 241 -19.52 -6.80 4.33
N VAL A 242 -20.01 -6.16 5.40
CA VAL A 242 -20.89 -6.81 6.40
C VAL A 242 -22.21 -7.21 5.76
N GLY A 243 -22.85 -6.32 4.98
CA GLY A 243 -24.12 -6.61 4.31
C GLY A 243 -23.99 -7.71 3.24
N LEU A 244 -22.80 -7.83 2.62
CA LEU A 244 -22.51 -8.86 1.62
C LEU A 244 -22.03 -10.20 2.24
N GLY A 245 -21.79 -10.22 3.56
CA GLY A 245 -21.27 -11.40 4.25
C GLY A 245 -19.80 -11.72 3.92
N ILE A 246 -19.05 -10.77 3.35
CA ILE A 246 -17.64 -10.90 3.01
C ILE A 246 -16.74 -10.19 4.02
N ARG A 247 -15.43 -10.36 3.90
CA ARG A 247 -14.46 -9.70 4.78
C ARG A 247 -14.09 -8.31 4.24
N GLY A 248 -13.96 -7.33 5.14
CA GLY A 248 -13.46 -5.99 4.80
C GLY A 248 -12.14 -5.74 5.53
N PHE A 249 -11.10 -5.34 4.79
CA PHE A 249 -9.82 -4.93 5.36
C PHE A 249 -9.42 -3.56 4.85
N SER A 250 -8.87 -2.70 5.72
CA SER A 250 -8.46 -1.34 5.31
C SER A 250 -9.62 -0.52 4.71
N GLY A 251 -9.38 0.37 3.78
CA GLY A 251 -10.33 1.03 2.86
C GLY A 251 -11.70 1.42 3.41
N GLY A 252 -11.82 1.80 4.69
CA GLY A 252 -13.11 2.16 5.29
C GLY A 252 -13.78 1.00 6.04
N SER A 253 -13.08 -0.11 6.28
CA SER A 253 -13.59 -1.15 7.17
C SER A 253 -14.06 -0.53 8.49
N PRO A 254 -15.28 -0.88 8.97
CA PRO A 254 -15.80 -0.37 10.24
C PRO A 254 -15.05 -0.92 11.46
N HIS A 255 -14.26 -1.98 11.26
CA HIS A 255 -13.54 -2.64 12.33
C HIS A 255 -12.03 -2.37 12.22
N PRO A 256 -11.35 -2.08 13.35
CA PRO A 256 -9.90 -2.01 13.38
C PRO A 256 -9.29 -3.38 13.07
N LEU A 257 -8.04 -3.36 12.59
CA LEU A 257 -7.28 -4.58 12.39
C LEU A 257 -7.00 -5.25 13.74
N THR A 258 -7.07 -6.58 13.77
CA THR A 258 -6.69 -7.37 14.95
C THR A 258 -5.17 -7.30 15.20
N PRO A 259 -4.69 -7.60 16.43
CA PRO A 259 -3.25 -7.69 16.69
C PRO A 259 -2.50 -8.61 15.72
N GLN A 260 -3.10 -9.75 15.35
CA GLN A 260 -2.51 -10.67 14.37
C GLN A 260 -2.39 -10.04 12.98
N GLN A 261 -3.39 -9.28 12.53
CA GLN A 261 -3.37 -8.59 11.24
C GLN A 261 -2.33 -7.46 11.23
N LEU A 262 -2.16 -6.75 12.35
CA LEU A 262 -1.12 -5.75 12.51
C LEU A 262 0.29 -6.39 12.47
N ALA A 263 0.47 -7.54 13.12
CA ALA A 263 1.72 -8.30 13.07
C ALA A 263 2.05 -8.74 11.63
N TRP A 264 1.08 -9.22 10.85
CA TRP A 264 1.29 -9.54 9.44
C TRP A 264 1.65 -8.32 8.59
N ARG A 265 1.09 -7.16 8.89
CA ARG A 265 1.49 -5.92 8.19
C ARG A 265 2.94 -5.53 8.49
N ALA A 266 3.38 -5.68 9.72
CA ALA A 266 4.76 -5.42 10.10
C ALA A 266 5.74 -6.46 9.48
N GLU A 267 5.36 -7.75 9.48
CA GLU A 267 6.11 -8.84 8.84
C GLU A 267 6.31 -8.64 7.33
N ALA A 268 5.32 -8.06 6.66
CA ALA A 268 5.35 -7.84 5.21
C ALA A 268 6.56 -7.04 4.74
N ILE A 269 7.01 -6.05 5.53
CA ILE A 269 8.05 -5.11 5.11
C ILE A 269 9.42 -5.79 5.01
N PRO A 270 10.00 -6.41 6.06
CA PRO A 270 11.29 -7.08 5.96
C PRO A 270 11.26 -8.26 4.97
N VAL A 271 10.15 -9.00 4.90
CA VAL A 271 9.97 -10.07 3.90
C VAL A 271 10.07 -9.52 2.48
N THR A 272 9.36 -8.42 2.19
CA THR A 272 9.37 -7.82 0.85
C THR A 272 10.72 -7.20 0.51
N ILE A 273 11.39 -6.56 1.46
CA ILE A 273 12.74 -6.02 1.26
C ILE A 273 13.70 -7.14 0.86
N ALA A 274 13.66 -8.29 1.55
CA ALA A 274 14.50 -9.44 1.22
C ALA A 274 14.18 -10.03 -0.18
N LEU A 275 12.90 -10.13 -0.53
CA LEU A 275 12.46 -10.59 -1.85
C LEU A 275 12.85 -9.61 -2.96
N LEU A 276 12.72 -8.30 -2.72
CA LEU A 276 13.13 -7.26 -3.65
C LEU A 276 14.65 -7.28 -3.86
N ALA A 277 15.42 -7.40 -2.78
CA ALA A 277 16.86 -7.51 -2.80
C ALA A 277 17.37 -8.75 -3.57
N SER A 278 16.61 -9.84 -3.53
CA SER A 278 16.94 -11.08 -4.27
C SER A 278 16.36 -11.12 -5.69
N GLY A 279 15.72 -10.06 -6.16
CA GLY A 279 15.08 -10.00 -7.48
C GLY A 279 13.82 -10.87 -7.63
N ARG A 280 13.26 -11.35 -6.51
CA ARG A 280 12.05 -12.19 -6.48
C ARG A 280 10.76 -11.39 -6.25
N PHE A 281 10.87 -10.11 -6.09
CA PHE A 281 9.75 -9.16 -6.00
C PHE A 281 10.10 -7.91 -6.79
N SER A 282 9.13 -7.29 -7.42
CA SER A 282 9.33 -6.06 -8.18
C SER A 282 8.31 -5.00 -7.79
N VAL A 283 8.74 -3.75 -7.84
CA VAL A 283 7.90 -2.58 -7.65
C VAL A 283 7.91 -1.76 -8.92
N GLU A 284 6.73 -1.45 -9.43
CA GLU A 284 6.58 -0.53 -10.55
C GLU A 284 6.56 0.90 -10.03
N LEU A 285 7.54 1.70 -10.44
CA LEU A 285 7.61 3.12 -10.11
C LEU A 285 6.88 3.94 -11.17
N GLY A 286 6.08 4.87 -10.73
CA GLY A 286 5.40 5.89 -11.52
C GLY A 286 6.16 7.22 -11.49
N PRO A 287 5.46 8.33 -11.78
CA PRO A 287 6.07 9.65 -11.74
C PRO A 287 6.52 10.04 -10.33
N SER A 288 7.56 10.89 -10.28
CA SER A 288 8.09 11.44 -9.04
C SER A 288 8.01 12.97 -9.07
N PHE A 289 7.47 13.57 -8.02
CA PHE A 289 7.24 15.00 -7.90
C PHE A 289 8.13 15.62 -6.80
N PRO A 290 8.49 16.90 -6.89
CA PRO A 290 9.02 17.64 -5.74
C PRO A 290 8.03 17.62 -4.56
N LEU A 291 8.53 17.73 -3.32
CA LEU A 291 7.69 17.77 -2.12
C LEU A 291 6.63 18.90 -2.19
N ALA A 292 7.03 20.09 -2.68
CA ALA A 292 6.13 21.22 -2.88
C ALA A 292 4.93 20.93 -3.82
N GLU A 293 5.06 19.92 -4.68
CA GLU A 293 4.02 19.51 -5.63
C GLU A 293 3.16 18.34 -5.10
N ALA A 294 3.14 18.12 -3.78
CA ALA A 294 2.37 17.03 -3.16
C ALA A 294 0.88 17.04 -3.54
N GLY A 295 0.29 18.23 -3.77
CA GLY A 295 -1.09 18.36 -4.25
C GLY A 295 -1.28 17.75 -5.64
N GLU A 296 -0.35 17.99 -6.56
CA GLU A 296 -0.38 17.42 -7.92
C GLU A 296 -0.14 15.91 -7.88
N ALA A 297 0.82 15.46 -7.07
CA ALA A 297 1.08 14.04 -6.88
C ALA A 297 -0.17 13.27 -6.37
N GLN A 298 -0.92 13.84 -5.42
CA GLN A 298 -2.17 13.26 -4.96
C GLN A 298 -3.26 13.28 -6.03
N ARG A 299 -3.36 14.34 -6.83
CA ARG A 299 -4.32 14.44 -7.94
C ARG A 299 -4.07 13.35 -8.98
N VAL A 300 -2.83 13.12 -9.35
CA VAL A 300 -2.45 12.06 -10.30
C VAL A 300 -2.82 10.67 -9.75
N VAL A 301 -2.61 10.42 -8.46
CA VAL A 301 -3.02 9.16 -7.80
C VAL A 301 -4.54 9.02 -7.75
N GLU A 302 -5.27 10.10 -7.51
CA GLU A 302 -6.75 10.12 -7.47
C GLU A 302 -7.35 9.81 -8.85
N GLN A 303 -6.75 10.32 -9.91
CA GLN A 303 -7.17 10.08 -11.30
C GLN A 303 -6.78 8.69 -11.83
N GLY A 304 -5.90 8.00 -11.13
CA GLY A 304 -5.35 6.71 -11.55
C GLY A 304 -4.09 6.89 -12.42
N VAL A 305 -3.03 6.24 -12.02
CA VAL A 305 -1.72 6.30 -12.66
C VAL A 305 -1.05 4.94 -12.61
N ASP A 306 -0.21 4.64 -13.60
CA ASP A 306 0.59 3.44 -13.60
C ASP A 306 1.82 3.60 -12.70
N GLY A 307 2.06 2.59 -11.88
CA GLY A 307 3.17 2.58 -10.94
C GLY A 307 2.95 3.44 -9.69
N LYS A 308 3.89 3.34 -8.77
CA LYS A 308 3.85 4.05 -7.50
C LYS A 308 4.38 5.47 -7.63
N VAL A 309 3.55 6.45 -7.33
CA VAL A 309 3.94 7.87 -7.26
C VAL A 309 4.77 8.11 -6.01
N THR A 310 5.84 8.91 -6.16
CA THR A 310 6.72 9.32 -5.06
C THR A 310 6.91 10.83 -5.02
N LEU A 311 7.25 11.35 -3.83
CA LEU A 311 7.71 12.72 -3.61
C LEU A 311 9.20 12.71 -3.30
N ARG A 312 9.89 13.74 -3.75
CA ARG A 312 11.29 14.03 -3.41
C ARG A 312 11.33 15.32 -2.60
N PRO A 313 11.75 15.26 -1.34
CA PRO A 313 11.98 16.44 -0.51
C PRO A 313 13.10 17.34 -1.05
#